data_8e9dbd24588a95e66085fbdd059641df
#
_entry.id   8e9dbd24588a95e66085fbdd059641df
#
_cell.length_a   1.000
_cell.length_b   1.000
_cell.length_c   1.000
_cell.angle_alpha   90.00
_cell.angle_beta   90.00
_cell.angle_gamma   90.00
#
_symmetry.space_group_name_H-M   'P 1'
#
loop_
_entity.id
_entity.type
_entity.pdbx_description
1 polymer ?
#
loop_
_entity_poly.entity_id
_entity_poly.type
_entity_poly.pdbx_seq_one_letter_code
_entity_poly.pdbx_strand_id
1 'polypeptide(L)'
;MQHSADFGKEMRVALDWHDPDMLRALLRLRLATGLSLDPEKVVFEDLWPQLCVSHYRGEETSAYIIDRSLMRPRNMLKIFLHAKGFASNLSHQRIEETDLEKGVRAYSQDLLVELDRELTDVFPAAKDILYHFIDTPEELDQAQIEALVKEAGVDGDDITKLVDFLLYYGILGVKSENEHVHYIYSVNYDLKILKIRAARNRKFVYVMNPAFMPALGTTESAQLRIH
;
A
#
# COMPACT_ATOMS: atom_id res chain seq x y z
N MET A 1 -18.68 6.56 40.85
CA MET A 1 -17.83 7.65 40.35
C MET A 1 -16.40 7.33 40.72
N GLN A 2 -15.62 6.91 39.79
CA GLN A 2 -14.14 6.81 39.78
C GLN A 2 -13.77 5.76 38.75
N HIS A 3 -13.08 6.19 37.73
CA HIS A 3 -12.10 5.43 36.92
C HIS A 3 -12.05 5.94 35.46
N SER A 4 -11.73 7.21 35.30
CA SER A 4 -11.37 7.71 33.94
C SER A 4 -9.97 8.35 33.87
N ALA A 5 -9.12 8.09 34.88
CA ALA A 5 -7.82 8.78 34.99
C ALA A 5 -6.58 7.88 34.76
N ASP A 6 -6.74 6.59 34.49
CA ASP A 6 -5.59 5.68 34.41
C ASP A 6 -5.11 5.31 32.99
N PHE A 7 -5.76 5.79 31.95
CA PHE A 7 -5.35 5.51 30.56
C PHE A 7 -4.05 6.19 30.12
N GLY A 8 -3.47 7.07 30.92
CA GLY A 8 -2.26 7.83 30.60
C GLY A 8 -0.94 7.31 31.17
N LYS A 9 -0.96 6.24 31.97
CA LYS A 9 0.22 5.77 32.73
C LYS A 9 0.90 4.52 32.17
N GLU A 10 0.31 3.84 31.21
CA GLU A 10 0.97 2.74 30.54
C GLU A 10 1.90 3.27 29.46
N MET A 11 3.20 2.96 29.56
CA MET A 11 4.18 3.22 28.52
C MET A 11 3.79 2.36 27.31
N ARG A 12 3.05 2.94 26.35
CA ARG A 12 2.76 2.29 25.08
C ARG A 12 3.95 2.46 24.16
N VAL A 13 4.63 1.39 23.85
CA VAL A 13 5.59 1.35 22.76
C VAL A 13 4.78 1.11 21.49
N ALA A 14 4.59 2.15 20.69
CA ALA A 14 4.03 2.01 19.35
C ALA A 14 5.16 1.64 18.40
N LEU A 15 5.02 0.51 17.70
CA LEU A 15 5.87 0.21 16.55
C LEU A 15 5.35 1.04 15.37
N ASP A 16 6.07 2.09 15.05
CA ASP A 16 5.73 2.98 13.95
C ASP A 16 6.46 2.55 12.67
N TRP A 17 5.71 2.04 11.69
CA TRP A 17 6.22 1.66 10.38
C TRP A 17 5.92 2.71 9.29
N HIS A 18 5.48 3.92 9.68
CA HIS A 18 5.09 4.96 8.73
C HIS A 18 6.27 5.67 8.07
N ASP A 19 7.48 5.40 8.57
CA ASP A 19 8.70 5.95 8.04
C ASP A 19 9.31 4.97 7.01
N PRO A 20 9.42 5.37 5.73
CA PRO A 20 10.07 4.56 4.69
C PRO A 20 11.50 4.15 5.04
N ASP A 21 12.24 5.00 5.77
CA ASP A 21 13.61 4.72 6.16
C ASP A 21 13.69 3.57 7.18
N MET A 22 12.69 3.44 8.05
CA MET A 22 12.58 2.30 8.96
C MET A 22 12.34 1.00 8.19
N LEU A 23 11.50 1.02 7.16
CA LEU A 23 11.28 -0.15 6.30
C LEU A 23 12.53 -0.50 5.49
N ARG A 24 13.24 0.50 4.98
CA ARG A 24 14.54 0.31 4.29
C ARG A 24 15.60 -0.28 5.23
N ALA A 25 15.69 0.21 6.46
CA ALA A 25 16.58 -0.33 7.47
C ALA A 25 16.24 -1.80 7.79
N LEU A 26 14.96 -2.13 7.93
CA LEU A 26 14.51 -3.52 8.11
C LEU A 26 14.89 -4.39 6.92
N LEU A 27 14.68 -3.92 5.69
CA LEU A 27 15.04 -4.63 4.46
C LEU A 27 16.55 -4.92 4.46
N ARG A 28 17.38 -3.93 4.75
CA ARG A 28 18.84 -4.08 4.89
C ARG A 28 19.20 -5.19 5.87
N LEU A 29 18.63 -5.17 7.08
CA LEU A 29 18.88 -6.17 8.12
C LEU A 29 18.50 -7.58 7.66
N ARG A 30 17.34 -7.73 7.03
CA ARG A 30 16.86 -9.02 6.53
C ARG A 30 17.73 -9.57 5.41
N LEU A 31 18.15 -8.71 4.47
CA LEU A 31 19.02 -9.09 3.36
C LEU A 31 20.41 -9.48 3.87
N ALA A 32 21.01 -8.66 4.76
CA ALA A 32 22.31 -8.98 5.37
C ALA A 32 22.29 -10.33 6.10
N THR A 33 21.28 -10.56 6.94
CA THR A 33 21.12 -11.83 7.66
C THR A 33 20.93 -13.00 6.70
N GLY A 34 20.11 -12.86 5.66
CA GLY A 34 19.88 -13.91 4.66
C GLY A 34 21.11 -14.26 3.84
N LEU A 35 22.05 -13.35 3.70
CA LEU A 35 23.33 -13.53 3.02
C LEU A 35 24.48 -13.87 3.98
N SER A 36 24.20 -14.08 5.26
CA SER A 36 25.21 -14.33 6.31
C SER A 36 26.27 -13.22 6.42
N LEU A 37 25.89 -11.99 6.13
CA LEU A 37 26.71 -10.79 6.29
C LEU A 37 26.47 -10.17 7.67
N ASP A 38 27.47 -9.43 8.19
CA ASP A 38 27.33 -8.67 9.43
C ASP A 38 26.42 -7.45 9.21
N PRO A 39 25.20 -7.42 9.79
CA PRO A 39 24.25 -6.34 9.54
C PRO A 39 24.74 -4.95 9.95
N GLU A 40 25.69 -4.86 10.89
CA GLU A 40 26.24 -3.57 11.35
C GLU A 40 27.23 -2.97 10.36
N LYS A 41 27.82 -3.81 9.50
CA LYS A 41 28.83 -3.42 8.50
C LYS A 41 28.29 -3.27 7.09
N VAL A 42 27.05 -3.70 6.85
CA VAL A 42 26.45 -3.61 5.53
C VAL A 42 25.91 -2.22 5.25
N VAL A 43 26.42 -1.61 4.17
CA VAL A 43 25.87 -0.39 3.57
C VAL A 43 24.81 -0.80 2.55
N PHE A 44 23.59 -0.26 2.69
CA PHE A 44 22.45 -0.66 1.85
C PHE A 44 22.69 -0.31 0.37
N GLU A 45 23.24 0.86 0.12
CA GLU A 45 23.54 1.40 -1.20
C GLU A 45 24.55 0.55 -1.98
N ASP A 46 25.42 -0.17 -1.27
CA ASP A 46 26.41 -1.11 -1.87
C ASP A 46 25.80 -2.51 -2.09
N LEU A 47 24.91 -2.94 -1.18
CA LEU A 47 24.28 -4.25 -1.23
C LEU A 47 23.14 -4.30 -2.25
N TRP A 48 22.28 -3.30 -2.27
CA TRP A 48 21.03 -3.31 -3.04
C TRP A 48 21.24 -3.49 -4.55
N PRO A 49 22.21 -2.82 -5.23
CA PRO A 49 22.46 -3.00 -6.66
C PRO A 49 22.94 -4.42 -7.04
N GLN A 50 23.47 -5.19 -6.08
CA GLN A 50 23.86 -6.58 -6.29
C GLN A 50 22.66 -7.53 -6.30
N LEU A 51 21.54 -7.13 -5.70
CA LEU A 51 20.34 -7.94 -5.52
C LEU A 51 19.19 -7.53 -6.44
N CYS A 52 19.14 -6.27 -6.83
CA CYS A 52 18.08 -5.70 -7.64
C CYS A 52 18.60 -4.58 -8.54
N VAL A 53 17.97 -4.34 -9.67
CA VAL A 53 18.22 -3.13 -10.46
C VAL A 53 18.00 -1.90 -9.59
N SER A 54 18.82 -0.87 -9.76
CA SER A 54 18.78 0.31 -8.89
C SER A 54 17.56 1.19 -9.14
N HIS A 55 17.08 1.25 -10.38
CA HIS A 55 15.93 2.08 -10.76
C HIS A 55 14.96 1.31 -11.64
N TYR A 56 13.68 1.62 -11.49
CA TYR A 56 12.59 1.13 -12.32
C TYR A 56 11.58 2.27 -12.56
N ARG A 57 11.24 2.55 -13.82
CA ARG A 57 10.33 3.64 -14.21
C ARG A 57 10.73 5.02 -13.63
N GLY A 58 12.03 5.27 -13.47
CA GLY A 58 12.55 6.52 -12.93
C GLY A 58 12.57 6.61 -11.39
N GLU A 59 12.08 5.59 -10.68
CA GLU A 59 12.12 5.52 -9.22
C GLU A 59 13.23 4.57 -8.75
N GLU A 60 13.83 4.86 -7.60
CA GLU A 60 14.73 3.92 -6.93
C GLU A 60 13.92 2.68 -6.48
N THR A 61 14.43 1.48 -6.78
CA THR A 61 13.63 0.25 -6.68
C THR A 61 13.26 -0.15 -5.27
N SER A 62 14.06 0.18 -4.24
CA SER A 62 13.64 -0.09 -2.86
C SER A 62 12.52 0.86 -2.42
N ALA A 63 12.56 2.12 -2.83
CA ALA A 63 11.48 3.07 -2.60
C ALA A 63 10.20 2.64 -3.32
N TYR A 64 10.33 2.19 -4.58
CA TYR A 64 9.21 1.64 -5.38
C TYR A 64 8.52 0.45 -4.68
N ILE A 65 9.29 -0.48 -4.08
CA ILE A 65 8.78 -1.62 -3.34
C ILE A 65 8.11 -1.17 -2.04
N ILE A 66 8.71 -0.24 -1.31
CA ILE A 66 8.20 0.28 -0.04
C ILE A 66 6.86 0.99 -0.25
N ASP A 67 6.75 1.84 -1.27
CA ASP A 67 5.51 2.56 -1.60
C ASP A 67 4.33 1.60 -1.85
N ARG A 68 4.60 0.44 -2.46
CA ARG A 68 3.59 -0.59 -2.76
C ARG A 68 3.36 -1.61 -1.64
N SER A 69 4.01 -1.43 -0.49
CA SER A 69 3.92 -2.36 0.64
C SER A 69 2.77 -2.07 1.63
N LEU A 70 1.96 -1.02 1.41
CA LEU A 70 1.02 -0.48 2.39
C LEU A 70 1.71 -0.10 3.71
N MET A 71 2.99 0.28 3.67
CA MET A 71 3.85 0.52 4.82
C MET A 71 3.88 -0.66 5.82
N ARG A 72 3.77 -1.89 5.30
CA ARG A 72 3.78 -3.13 6.10
C ARG A 72 5.06 -3.92 5.80
N PRO A 73 5.90 -4.20 6.81
CA PRO A 73 7.15 -4.96 6.63
C PRO A 73 6.98 -6.29 5.91
N ARG A 74 5.92 -7.03 6.25
CA ARG A 74 5.61 -8.33 5.63
C ARG A 74 5.34 -8.20 4.14
N ASN A 75 4.61 -7.17 3.74
CA ASN A 75 4.25 -6.93 2.34
C ASN A 75 5.47 -6.55 1.51
N MET A 76 6.33 -5.68 2.04
CA MET A 76 7.60 -5.34 1.41
C MET A 76 8.45 -6.59 1.14
N LEU A 77 8.56 -7.48 2.11
CA LEU A 77 9.29 -8.74 1.95
C LEU A 77 8.60 -9.68 0.96
N LYS A 78 7.25 -9.76 0.93
CA LYS A 78 6.52 -10.54 -0.06
C LYS A 78 6.84 -10.07 -1.50
N ILE A 79 6.82 -8.76 -1.76
CA ILE A 79 7.15 -8.20 -3.08
C ILE A 79 8.56 -8.64 -3.50
N PHE A 80 9.55 -8.44 -2.62
CA PHE A 80 10.93 -8.83 -2.90
C PHE A 80 11.07 -10.33 -3.18
N LEU A 81 10.39 -11.18 -2.40
CA LEU A 81 10.45 -12.64 -2.57
C LEU A 81 9.80 -13.09 -3.89
N HIS A 82 8.67 -12.49 -4.29
CA HIS A 82 8.06 -12.77 -5.59
C HIS A 82 9.01 -12.40 -6.73
N ALA A 83 9.59 -11.18 -6.70
CA ALA A 83 10.53 -10.74 -7.72
C ALA A 83 11.78 -11.62 -7.79
N LYS A 84 12.34 -11.99 -6.62
CA LYS A 84 13.46 -12.93 -6.53
C LYS A 84 13.10 -14.31 -7.09
N GLY A 85 11.87 -14.79 -6.86
CA GLY A 85 11.39 -16.05 -7.41
C GLY A 85 11.41 -16.06 -8.94
N PHE A 86 10.94 -14.97 -9.58
CA PHE A 86 11.00 -14.81 -11.04
C PHE A 86 12.42 -14.75 -11.55
N ALA A 87 13.31 -13.97 -10.91
CA ALA A 87 14.72 -13.90 -11.27
C ALA A 87 15.38 -15.27 -11.20
N SER A 88 15.13 -16.03 -10.13
CA SER A 88 15.69 -17.38 -9.96
C SER A 88 15.21 -18.34 -11.05
N ASN A 89 13.94 -18.29 -11.43
CA ASN A 89 13.38 -19.14 -12.48
C ASN A 89 13.99 -18.84 -13.87
N LEU A 90 14.43 -17.60 -14.09
CA LEU A 90 15.07 -17.17 -15.32
C LEU A 90 16.61 -17.22 -15.25
N SER A 91 17.17 -17.71 -14.14
CA SER A 91 18.63 -17.77 -13.88
C SER A 91 19.30 -16.39 -13.92
N HIS A 92 18.59 -15.34 -13.58
CA HIS A 92 19.16 -14.01 -13.42
C HIS A 92 19.98 -13.94 -12.12
N GLN A 93 21.12 -13.25 -12.18
CA GLN A 93 22.02 -13.09 -11.03
C GLN A 93 21.46 -12.14 -9.97
N ARG A 94 20.60 -11.21 -10.37
CA ARG A 94 19.85 -10.26 -9.53
C ARG A 94 18.44 -10.09 -10.10
N ILE A 95 17.60 -9.40 -9.36
CA ILE A 95 16.25 -9.02 -9.82
C ILE A 95 16.41 -7.96 -10.92
N GLU A 96 16.01 -8.28 -12.14
CA GLU A 96 15.95 -7.36 -13.26
C GLU A 96 14.55 -6.69 -13.35
N GLU A 97 14.38 -5.67 -14.20
CA GLU A 97 13.13 -4.91 -14.33
C GLU A 97 11.92 -5.81 -14.58
N THR A 98 12.06 -6.78 -15.49
CA THR A 98 10.98 -7.73 -15.83
C THR A 98 10.61 -8.65 -14.68
N ASP A 99 11.57 -9.01 -13.83
CA ASP A 99 11.32 -9.84 -12.63
C ASP A 99 10.61 -9.03 -11.56
N LEU A 100 11.01 -7.77 -11.38
CA LEU A 100 10.35 -6.84 -10.47
C LEU A 100 8.90 -6.60 -10.89
N GLU A 101 8.64 -6.33 -12.17
CA GLU A 101 7.29 -6.13 -12.70
C GLU A 101 6.39 -7.33 -12.44
N LYS A 102 6.87 -8.54 -12.77
CA LYS A 102 6.12 -9.79 -12.50
C LYS A 102 5.93 -10.04 -11.02
N GLY A 103 6.95 -9.76 -10.21
CA GLY A 103 6.90 -9.90 -8.75
C GLY A 103 5.87 -8.98 -8.10
N VAL A 104 5.85 -7.71 -8.50
CA VAL A 104 4.87 -6.73 -8.02
C VAL A 104 3.46 -7.11 -8.46
N ARG A 105 3.28 -7.57 -9.71
CA ARG A 105 1.97 -8.04 -10.19
C ARG A 105 1.47 -9.26 -9.40
N ALA A 106 2.33 -10.26 -9.17
CA ALA A 106 1.97 -11.45 -8.39
C ALA A 106 1.58 -11.07 -6.95
N TYR A 107 2.37 -10.22 -6.31
CA TYR A 107 2.05 -9.68 -4.99
C TYR A 107 0.71 -8.93 -4.97
N SER A 108 0.46 -8.07 -5.97
CA SER A 108 -0.79 -7.31 -6.10
C SER A 108 -2.01 -8.23 -6.20
N GLN A 109 -1.90 -9.34 -6.94
CA GLN A 109 -2.94 -10.37 -7.06
C GLN A 109 -3.19 -11.08 -5.72
N ASP A 110 -2.13 -11.49 -5.03
CA ASP A 110 -2.23 -12.12 -3.70
C ASP A 110 -2.90 -11.17 -2.69
N LEU A 111 -2.48 -9.89 -2.70
CA LEU A 111 -3.03 -8.87 -1.82
C LEU A 111 -4.52 -8.62 -2.09
N LEU A 112 -4.92 -8.58 -3.36
CA LEU A 112 -6.31 -8.41 -3.75
C LEU A 112 -7.18 -9.54 -3.16
N VAL A 113 -6.76 -10.80 -3.33
CA VAL A 113 -7.48 -11.97 -2.81
C VAL A 113 -7.50 -11.98 -1.27
N GLU A 114 -6.38 -11.62 -0.62
CA GLU A 114 -6.27 -11.59 0.85
C GLU A 114 -7.24 -10.55 1.43
N LEU A 115 -7.26 -9.33 0.87
CA LEU A 115 -8.11 -8.26 1.38
C LEU A 115 -9.58 -8.39 0.99
N ASP A 116 -9.91 -8.96 -0.16
CA ASP A 116 -11.30 -9.25 -0.51
C ASP A 116 -11.94 -10.22 0.49
N ARG A 117 -11.19 -11.23 0.94
CA ARG A 117 -11.65 -12.14 2.01
C ARG A 117 -11.83 -11.43 3.33
N GLU A 118 -10.84 -10.60 3.76
CA GLU A 118 -10.93 -9.84 5.01
C GLU A 118 -12.13 -8.88 4.99
N LEU A 119 -12.37 -8.20 3.87
CA LEU A 119 -13.53 -7.33 3.71
C LEU A 119 -14.84 -8.12 3.78
N THR A 120 -14.92 -9.25 3.09
CA THR A 120 -16.12 -10.12 3.09
C THR A 120 -16.43 -10.67 4.49
N ASP A 121 -15.40 -11.02 5.27
CA ASP A 121 -15.57 -11.51 6.64
C ASP A 121 -16.13 -10.44 7.59
N VAL A 122 -15.73 -9.17 7.41
CA VAL A 122 -16.19 -8.05 8.23
C VAL A 122 -17.51 -7.46 7.71
N PHE A 123 -17.68 -7.43 6.41
CA PHE A 123 -18.82 -6.84 5.73
C PHE A 123 -19.24 -7.72 4.54
N PRO A 124 -20.11 -8.74 4.77
CA PRO A 124 -20.46 -9.72 3.73
C PRO A 124 -21.05 -9.12 2.45
N ALA A 125 -21.72 -7.96 2.53
CA ALA A 125 -22.21 -7.25 1.37
C ALA A 125 -21.10 -6.66 0.48
N ALA A 126 -19.86 -6.61 0.96
CA ALA A 126 -18.69 -6.13 0.22
C ALA A 126 -18.00 -7.24 -0.61
N LYS A 127 -18.61 -8.44 -0.69
CA LYS A 127 -18.04 -9.54 -1.47
C LYS A 127 -17.75 -9.09 -2.89
N ASP A 128 -16.55 -9.40 -3.35
CA ASP A 128 -16.06 -9.09 -4.70
C ASP A 128 -15.95 -7.59 -5.03
N ILE A 129 -16.11 -6.68 -4.04
CA ILE A 129 -16.08 -5.22 -4.27
C ILE A 129 -14.79 -4.75 -4.94
N LEU A 130 -13.66 -5.37 -4.58
CA LEU A 130 -12.36 -4.96 -5.14
C LEU A 130 -12.26 -5.22 -6.65
N TYR A 131 -12.99 -6.21 -7.17
CA TYR A 131 -13.03 -6.52 -8.60
C TYR A 131 -13.85 -5.53 -9.43
N HIS A 132 -14.72 -4.73 -8.79
CA HIS A 132 -15.43 -3.63 -9.46
C HIS A 132 -14.51 -2.45 -9.80
N PHE A 133 -13.28 -2.43 -9.25
CA PHE A 133 -12.26 -1.44 -9.59
C PHE A 133 -11.38 -1.84 -10.79
N ILE A 134 -11.64 -2.97 -11.46
CA ILE A 134 -10.89 -3.39 -12.65
C ILE A 134 -11.05 -2.33 -13.74
N ASP A 135 -9.91 -1.94 -14.35
CA ASP A 135 -9.82 -0.96 -15.45
C ASP A 135 -10.37 0.44 -15.10
N THR A 136 -10.55 0.76 -13.81
CA THR A 136 -10.93 2.12 -13.40
C THR A 136 -9.73 3.07 -13.44
N PRO A 137 -9.96 4.39 -13.53
CA PRO A 137 -8.91 5.39 -13.30
C PRO A 137 -8.32 5.27 -11.89
N GLU A 138 -7.07 5.70 -11.73
CA GLU A 138 -6.41 5.80 -10.42
C GLU A 138 -7.16 6.75 -9.48
N GLU A 139 -7.63 7.88 -10.00
CA GLU A 139 -8.37 8.91 -9.26
C GLU A 139 -9.85 8.80 -9.55
N LEU A 140 -10.67 8.72 -8.52
CA LEU A 140 -12.12 8.61 -8.59
C LEU A 140 -12.77 9.67 -7.69
N ASP A 141 -13.78 10.35 -8.19
CA ASP A 141 -14.58 11.24 -7.37
C ASP A 141 -15.61 10.47 -6.51
N GLN A 142 -16.29 11.20 -5.63
CA GLN A 142 -17.29 10.62 -4.73
C GLN A 142 -18.42 9.90 -5.51
N ALA A 143 -18.90 10.48 -6.62
CA ALA A 143 -19.99 9.91 -7.39
C ALA A 143 -19.58 8.61 -8.10
N GLN A 144 -18.34 8.56 -8.59
CA GLN A 144 -17.78 7.37 -9.21
C GLN A 144 -17.61 6.22 -8.20
N ILE A 145 -17.08 6.50 -7.00
CA ILE A 145 -16.99 5.51 -5.92
C ILE A 145 -18.37 4.99 -5.51
N GLU A 146 -19.34 5.88 -5.32
CA GLU A 146 -20.70 5.48 -4.98
C GLU A 146 -21.37 4.64 -6.08
N ALA A 147 -21.10 4.94 -7.34
CA ALA A 147 -21.59 4.15 -8.46
C ALA A 147 -21.02 2.73 -8.45
N LEU A 148 -19.70 2.57 -8.27
CA LEU A 148 -19.04 1.27 -8.17
C LEU A 148 -19.57 0.44 -6.99
N VAL A 149 -19.76 1.07 -5.84
CA VAL A 149 -20.29 0.41 -4.65
C VAL A 149 -21.73 -0.05 -4.85
N LYS A 150 -22.56 0.75 -5.52
CA LYS A 150 -23.94 0.37 -5.88
C LYS A 150 -23.98 -0.75 -6.90
N GLU A 151 -23.09 -0.74 -7.88
CA GLU A 151 -22.94 -1.82 -8.87
C GLU A 151 -22.59 -3.15 -8.20
N ALA A 152 -21.80 -3.12 -7.11
CA ALA A 152 -21.52 -4.26 -6.26
C ALA A 152 -22.71 -4.72 -5.40
N GLY A 153 -23.87 -4.04 -5.48
CA GLY A 153 -25.09 -4.39 -4.75
C GLY A 153 -25.17 -3.84 -3.33
N VAL A 154 -24.38 -2.81 -3.00
CA VAL A 154 -24.40 -2.16 -1.68
C VAL A 154 -25.13 -0.83 -1.77
N ASP A 155 -26.18 -0.65 -0.94
CA ASP A 155 -27.07 0.50 -0.96
C ASP A 155 -27.19 1.20 0.40
N GLY A 156 -27.73 2.42 0.37
CA GLY A 156 -28.09 3.19 1.57
C GLY A 156 -26.89 3.57 2.43
N ASP A 157 -27.05 3.46 3.75
CA ASP A 157 -26.00 3.82 4.73
C ASP A 157 -24.76 2.91 4.67
N ASP A 158 -24.88 1.74 4.08
CA ASP A 158 -23.80 0.78 3.96
C ASP A 158 -22.75 1.21 2.93
N ILE A 159 -23.10 2.08 1.96
CA ILE A 159 -22.15 2.72 1.05
C ILE A 159 -21.05 3.46 1.84
N THR A 160 -21.48 4.31 2.78
CA THR A 160 -20.52 5.08 3.60
C THR A 160 -19.63 4.17 4.44
N LYS A 161 -20.21 3.13 5.03
CA LYS A 161 -19.44 2.15 5.82
C LYS A 161 -18.41 1.43 4.96
N LEU A 162 -18.79 1.02 3.76
CA LEU A 162 -17.89 0.32 2.84
C LEU A 162 -16.74 1.25 2.40
N VAL A 163 -17.04 2.50 2.05
CA VAL A 163 -15.98 3.49 1.72
C VAL A 163 -15.06 3.70 2.91
N ASP A 164 -15.58 3.77 4.13
CA ASP A 164 -14.78 3.87 5.35
C ASP A 164 -13.87 2.64 5.54
N PHE A 165 -14.32 1.44 5.20
CA PHE A 165 -13.48 0.23 5.20
C PHE A 165 -12.39 0.31 4.12
N LEU A 166 -12.71 0.69 2.89
CA LEU A 166 -11.72 0.83 1.82
C LEU A 166 -10.61 1.82 2.19
N LEU A 167 -10.96 2.91 2.86
CA LEU A 167 -10.01 3.87 3.41
C LEU A 167 -9.19 3.27 4.55
N TYR A 168 -9.84 2.57 5.50
CA TYR A 168 -9.18 2.01 6.69
C TYR A 168 -8.19 0.88 6.35
N TYR A 169 -8.48 0.09 5.35
CA TYR A 169 -7.57 -0.95 4.84
C TYR A 169 -6.44 -0.39 3.97
N GLY A 170 -6.50 0.90 3.62
CA GLY A 170 -5.50 1.57 2.79
C GLY A 170 -5.62 1.22 1.31
N ILE A 171 -6.77 0.71 0.88
CA ILE A 171 -7.08 0.42 -0.53
C ILE A 171 -7.27 1.73 -1.28
N LEU A 172 -8.01 2.66 -0.66
CA LEU A 172 -8.16 4.03 -1.13
C LEU A 172 -7.43 5.00 -0.21
N GLY A 173 -6.85 6.02 -0.81
CA GLY A 173 -6.41 7.23 -0.14
C GLY A 173 -7.28 8.41 -0.51
N VAL A 174 -7.01 9.57 0.06
CA VAL A 174 -7.64 10.84 -0.29
C VAL A 174 -6.59 11.84 -0.75
N LYS A 175 -6.92 12.59 -1.81
CA LYS A 175 -6.09 13.63 -2.38
C LYS A 175 -6.93 14.88 -2.58
N SER A 176 -6.46 15.98 -2.05
CA SER A 176 -7.02 17.31 -2.30
C SER A 176 -6.26 18.01 -3.41
N GLU A 177 -6.86 19.03 -4.00
CA GLU A 177 -6.23 19.86 -5.03
C GLU A 177 -4.86 20.38 -4.53
N ASN A 178 -3.76 20.07 -5.23
CA ASN A 178 -2.37 20.44 -4.90
C ASN A 178 -1.75 19.77 -3.65
N GLU A 179 -2.33 18.72 -3.12
CA GLU A 179 -1.77 17.98 -1.99
C GLU A 179 -1.26 16.59 -2.42
N HIS A 180 -0.39 16.01 -1.58
CA HIS A 180 -0.03 14.60 -1.71
C HIS A 180 -1.20 13.71 -1.31
N VAL A 181 -1.21 12.47 -1.83
CA VAL A 181 -2.20 11.47 -1.41
C VAL A 181 -1.97 11.09 0.05
N HIS A 182 -3.04 11.09 0.83
CA HIS A 182 -3.04 10.63 2.20
C HIS A 182 -3.73 9.27 2.30
N TYR A 183 -2.98 8.23 2.65
CA TYR A 183 -3.51 6.93 3.02
C TYR A 183 -3.66 6.84 4.55
N ILE A 184 -4.39 5.85 5.02
CA ILE A 184 -4.68 5.65 6.44
C ILE A 184 -3.42 5.56 7.31
N TYR A 185 -2.35 4.94 6.80
CA TYR A 185 -1.09 4.83 7.50
C TYR A 185 -0.37 6.19 7.63
N SER A 186 -0.58 7.15 6.76
CA SER A 186 0.00 8.51 6.89
C SER A 186 -0.65 9.35 8.00
N VAL A 187 -1.74 8.87 8.59
CA VAL A 187 -2.48 9.51 9.70
C VAL A 187 -2.62 8.60 10.91
N ASN A 188 -1.67 7.69 11.11
CA ASN A 188 -1.62 6.76 12.24
C ASN A 188 -2.91 5.94 12.43
N TYR A 189 -3.52 5.51 11.32
CA TYR A 189 -4.79 4.77 11.31
C TYR A 189 -5.96 5.53 11.95
N ASP A 190 -5.89 6.85 12.04
CA ASP A 190 -7.01 7.68 12.46
C ASP A 190 -7.90 8.07 11.27
N LEU A 191 -8.95 7.27 11.04
CA LEU A 191 -9.91 7.49 9.96
C LEU A 191 -10.62 8.85 10.06
N LYS A 192 -10.83 9.38 11.28
CA LYS A 192 -11.47 10.69 11.46
C LYS A 192 -10.57 11.80 10.91
N ILE A 193 -9.26 11.73 11.17
CA ILE A 193 -8.30 12.70 10.62
C ILE A 193 -8.33 12.65 9.10
N LEU A 194 -8.30 11.45 8.51
CA LEU A 194 -8.33 11.28 7.06
C LEU A 194 -9.61 11.88 6.44
N LYS A 195 -10.77 11.59 7.02
CA LYS A 195 -12.07 12.12 6.58
C LYS A 195 -12.18 13.64 6.74
N ILE A 196 -11.65 14.20 7.83
CA ILE A 196 -11.66 15.67 8.04
C ILE A 196 -10.76 16.36 7.01
N ARG A 197 -9.60 15.77 6.67
CA ARG A 197 -8.75 16.31 5.59
C ARG A 197 -9.48 16.33 4.26
N ALA A 198 -10.15 15.24 3.90
CA ALA A 198 -10.99 15.19 2.71
C ALA A 198 -12.10 16.28 2.74
N ALA A 199 -12.84 16.38 3.83
CA ALA A 199 -13.98 17.31 3.95
C ALA A 199 -13.60 18.81 3.97
N ARG A 200 -12.38 19.15 4.41
CA ARG A 200 -11.89 20.55 4.43
C ARG A 200 -11.71 21.13 3.03
N ASN A 201 -11.46 20.31 2.06
CA ASN A 201 -11.26 20.71 0.68
C ASN A 201 -12.53 20.38 -0.11
N ARG A 202 -13.15 21.41 -0.71
CA ARG A 202 -14.41 21.27 -1.49
C ARG A 202 -14.26 20.34 -2.70
N LYS A 203 -13.02 20.05 -3.12
CA LYS A 203 -12.69 19.14 -4.20
C LYS A 203 -11.59 18.19 -3.70
N PHE A 204 -11.97 16.99 -3.36
CA PHE A 204 -11.05 15.89 -3.15
C PHE A 204 -11.42 14.71 -4.05
N VAL A 205 -10.47 13.85 -4.29
CA VAL A 205 -10.67 12.58 -5.00
C VAL A 205 -10.16 11.44 -4.15
N TYR A 206 -10.72 10.28 -4.35
CA TYR A 206 -10.17 9.03 -3.85
C TYR A 206 -9.09 8.55 -4.81
N VAL A 207 -8.03 7.99 -4.29
CA VAL A 207 -6.89 7.52 -5.08
C VAL A 207 -6.64 6.06 -4.76
N MET A 208 -6.64 5.21 -5.79
CA MET A 208 -6.31 3.80 -5.64
C MET A 208 -4.85 3.65 -5.17
N ASN A 209 -4.64 2.79 -4.17
CA ASN A 209 -3.28 2.54 -3.70
C ASN A 209 -2.47 1.80 -4.77
N PRO A 210 -1.22 2.23 -5.05
CA PRO A 210 -0.33 1.61 -6.04
C PRO A 210 -0.11 0.11 -5.85
N ALA A 211 -0.32 -0.41 -4.63
CA ALA A 211 -0.24 -1.84 -4.34
C ALA A 211 -1.26 -2.69 -5.11
N PHE A 212 -2.43 -2.13 -5.45
CA PHE A 212 -3.53 -2.84 -6.12
C PHE A 212 -3.56 -2.63 -7.63
N MET A 213 -2.99 -1.53 -8.12
CA MET A 213 -3.07 -1.13 -9.52
C MET A 213 -2.59 -2.21 -10.50
N PRO A 214 -1.49 -2.96 -10.26
CA PRO A 214 -1.04 -4.00 -11.18
C PRO A 214 -2.00 -5.18 -11.33
N ALA A 215 -2.80 -5.52 -10.30
CA ALA A 215 -3.79 -6.59 -10.37
C ALA A 215 -5.09 -6.13 -11.01
N LEU A 216 -5.46 -4.85 -10.80
CA LEU A 216 -6.71 -4.27 -11.28
C LEU A 216 -6.62 -3.70 -12.70
N GLY A 217 -5.42 -3.63 -13.30
CA GLY A 217 -5.26 -3.00 -14.62
C GLY A 217 -5.47 -1.48 -14.62
N THR A 218 -5.49 -0.87 -13.43
CA THR A 218 -5.70 0.58 -13.27
C THR A 218 -4.61 1.36 -13.99
N THR A 219 -5.00 2.35 -14.78
CA THR A 219 -4.07 3.19 -15.52
C THR A 219 -3.52 4.28 -14.60
N GLU A 220 -2.21 4.31 -14.41
CA GLU A 220 -1.55 5.41 -13.70
C GLU A 220 -1.86 6.73 -14.42
N SER A 221 -2.37 7.71 -13.70
CA SER A 221 -2.54 9.07 -14.22
C SER A 221 -1.17 9.60 -14.63
N ALA A 222 -1.03 10.01 -15.88
CA ALA A 222 0.22 10.51 -16.46
C ALA A 222 0.61 11.90 -15.91
N GLN A 223 0.47 12.11 -14.62
CA GLN A 223 0.96 13.30 -13.92
C GLN A 223 2.33 12.99 -13.32
N LEU A 224 3.34 13.52 -14.03
CA LEU A 224 4.70 13.73 -13.54
C LEU A 224 4.74 13.79 -12.00
N ARG A 225 5.27 12.76 -11.38
CA ARG A 225 5.85 12.85 -10.03
C ARG A 225 7.13 13.69 -10.19
N ILE A 226 6.95 15.01 -10.21
CA ILE A 226 8.07 15.95 -10.08
C ILE A 226 8.46 15.90 -8.61
N HIS A 227 9.67 15.39 -8.38
CA HIS A 227 10.34 15.39 -7.08
C HIS A 227 10.74 16.79 -6.66
#